data_1034c1c5fb23910a5012c3ce453543b0
#
_entry.id   1034c1c5fb23910a5012c3ce453543b0
#
_cell.length_a   1.000
_cell.length_b   1.000
_cell.length_c   1.000
_cell.angle_alpha   90.00
_cell.angle_beta   90.00
_cell.angle_gamma   90.00
#
_symmetry.space_group_name_H-M   'P 1'
#
loop_
_entity.id
_entity.type
_entity.pdbx_description
1 polymer ?
#
loop_
_entity_poly.entity_id
_entity_poly.type
_entity_poly.pdbx_seq_one_letter_code
_entity_poly.pdbx_strand_id
1 'polypeptide(L)'
;MKSTITKAVIPAAGLGTRLRPLTSITPKEMLPLGCKPTVEYIVEELHAAGIDDIIFVVSPLKPRIQEYFGDKTCGDAVRVRYVVQEEQLGLAHAILQAEEAVAGEHFAVALGDSVIVSRREVSPMARLIEAYTANPAFAAITVEKVPIEDSVKYGMVKPANGIAGEAFEIDGLIEKPKPDDSPSSYAIAGRYIFDPGIFEIIRRTPAGVGGEQQITDSIRLSLEEGNRVWCAPLSPESEKRYDIGSHQTYCEAFVAMCMLDPKLASAVRNAMNQ
;
A
#
# COMPACT_ATOMS: atom_id res chain seq x y z
N MET A 1 14.26 15.08 13.52
CA MET A 1 15.30 14.16 13.01
C MET A 1 14.93 13.84 11.57
N LYS A 2 15.90 13.74 10.64
CA LYS A 2 15.58 13.24 9.28
C LYS A 2 15.11 11.79 9.41
N SER A 3 14.06 11.42 8.70
CA SER A 3 13.60 10.03 8.59
C SER A 3 14.74 9.12 8.18
N THR A 4 14.86 7.95 8.79
CA THR A 4 15.80 6.91 8.36
C THR A 4 15.32 6.21 7.08
N ILE A 5 14.04 6.34 6.75
CA ILE A 5 13.41 5.79 5.55
C ILE A 5 13.22 6.94 4.55
N THR A 6 14.00 6.94 3.49
CA THR A 6 14.01 8.00 2.47
C THR A 6 13.51 7.52 1.11
N LYS A 7 13.37 6.19 0.93
CA LYS A 7 12.94 5.56 -0.31
C LYS A 7 11.60 4.85 -0.15
N ALA A 8 10.78 4.91 -1.20
CA ALA A 8 9.58 4.11 -1.29
C ALA A 8 9.44 3.42 -2.64
N VAL A 9 8.90 2.21 -2.63
CA VAL A 9 8.48 1.46 -3.81
C VAL A 9 6.96 1.54 -3.93
N ILE A 10 6.47 1.93 -5.10
CA ILE A 10 5.04 1.93 -5.45
C ILE A 10 4.81 0.89 -6.55
N PRO A 11 4.32 -0.31 -6.22
CA PRO A 11 3.92 -1.30 -7.21
C PRO A 11 2.69 -0.81 -8.00
N ALA A 12 2.84 -0.68 -9.32
CA ALA A 12 1.81 -0.17 -10.23
C ALA A 12 1.78 -0.90 -11.58
N ALA A 13 2.34 -2.11 -11.64
CA ALA A 13 2.41 -2.93 -12.86
C ALA A 13 1.17 -3.82 -13.09
N GLY A 14 0.21 -3.82 -12.16
CA GLY A 14 -0.97 -4.69 -12.19
C GLY A 14 -1.88 -4.46 -13.39
N LEU A 15 -2.49 -5.53 -13.92
CA LEU A 15 -3.38 -5.45 -15.08
C LEU A 15 -4.70 -4.73 -14.80
N GLY A 16 -5.17 -4.75 -13.55
CA GLY A 16 -6.42 -4.09 -13.15
C GLY A 16 -7.67 -4.72 -13.77
N THR A 17 -7.69 -6.03 -14.00
CA THR A 17 -8.72 -6.75 -14.77
C THR A 17 -10.13 -6.55 -14.26
N ARG A 18 -10.31 -6.42 -12.94
CA ARG A 18 -11.62 -6.21 -12.29
C ARG A 18 -12.27 -4.84 -12.58
N LEU A 19 -11.46 -3.86 -13.02
CA LEU A 19 -11.91 -2.51 -13.37
C LEU A 19 -12.05 -2.28 -14.88
N ARG A 20 -11.95 -3.32 -15.70
CA ARG A 20 -12.22 -3.17 -17.13
C ARG A 20 -13.67 -2.74 -17.38
N PRO A 21 -13.91 -1.88 -18.40
CA PRO A 21 -12.99 -1.38 -19.42
C PRO A 21 -12.11 -0.20 -19.01
N LEU A 22 -12.30 0.46 -17.84
CA LEU A 22 -11.56 1.66 -17.43
C LEU A 22 -10.03 1.45 -17.47
N THR A 23 -9.59 0.24 -17.09
CA THR A 23 -8.18 -0.12 -16.98
C THR A 23 -7.61 -0.82 -18.22
N SER A 24 -8.33 -0.82 -19.36
CA SER A 24 -7.83 -1.45 -20.57
C SER A 24 -6.53 -0.82 -21.10
N ILE A 25 -6.40 0.49 -20.97
CA ILE A 25 -5.25 1.28 -21.43
C ILE A 25 -4.64 2.16 -20.33
N THR A 26 -5.33 2.33 -19.20
CA THR A 26 -4.91 3.19 -18.10
C THR A 26 -4.66 2.34 -16.87
N PRO A 27 -3.50 2.46 -16.19
CA PRO A 27 -3.30 1.82 -14.89
C PRO A 27 -4.39 2.24 -13.90
N LYS A 28 -4.85 1.33 -13.03
CA LYS A 28 -5.84 1.68 -12.00
C LYS A 28 -5.37 2.80 -11.07
N GLU A 29 -4.08 2.88 -10.86
CA GLU A 29 -3.38 3.89 -10.07
C GLU A 29 -3.52 5.31 -10.68
N MET A 30 -3.80 5.39 -11.99
CA MET A 30 -4.03 6.64 -12.73
C MET A 30 -5.52 6.99 -12.86
N LEU A 31 -6.42 6.17 -12.34
CA LEU A 31 -7.84 6.53 -12.30
C LEU A 31 -8.03 7.75 -11.38
N PRO A 32 -8.83 8.75 -11.79
CA PRO A 32 -9.03 9.96 -11.00
C PRO A 32 -9.81 9.66 -9.71
N LEU A 33 -9.38 10.27 -8.61
CA LEU A 33 -10.17 10.42 -7.39
C LEU A 33 -10.32 11.91 -7.10
N GLY A 34 -11.55 12.43 -7.23
CA GLY A 34 -11.73 13.88 -7.23
C GLY A 34 -11.04 14.52 -8.43
N CYS A 35 -10.07 15.42 -8.19
CA CYS A 35 -9.41 16.22 -9.23
C CYS A 35 -8.02 15.72 -9.66
N LYS A 36 -7.52 14.62 -9.08
CA LYS A 36 -6.17 14.12 -9.40
C LYS A 36 -6.11 12.59 -9.44
N PRO A 37 -5.06 12.00 -10.07
CA PRO A 37 -4.88 10.56 -10.10
C PRO A 37 -4.75 9.95 -8.69
N THR A 38 -5.25 8.73 -8.51
CA THR A 38 -5.15 8.00 -7.24
C THR A 38 -3.74 7.97 -6.67
N VAL A 39 -2.76 7.67 -7.50
CA VAL A 39 -1.36 7.51 -7.08
C VAL A 39 -0.73 8.81 -6.58
N GLU A 40 -1.24 9.97 -6.99
CA GLU A 40 -0.72 11.26 -6.50
C GLU A 40 -0.98 11.47 -5.01
N TYR A 41 -2.14 11.01 -4.49
CA TYR A 41 -2.40 11.02 -3.03
C TYR A 41 -1.37 10.20 -2.25
N ILE A 42 -0.90 9.10 -2.85
CA ILE A 42 0.10 8.21 -2.23
C ILE A 42 1.48 8.88 -2.24
N VAL A 43 1.85 9.53 -3.35
CA VAL A 43 3.10 10.30 -3.46
C VAL A 43 3.12 11.44 -2.44
N GLU A 44 2.03 12.18 -2.30
CA GLU A 44 1.90 13.24 -1.29
C GLU A 44 2.00 12.72 0.15
N GLU A 45 1.36 11.58 0.45
CA GLU A 45 1.48 10.92 1.78
C GLU A 45 2.93 10.55 2.09
N LEU A 46 3.65 9.96 1.12
CA LEU A 46 5.04 9.57 1.25
C LEU A 46 5.95 10.79 1.45
N HIS A 47 5.77 11.83 0.65
CA HIS A 47 6.51 13.09 0.78
C HIS A 47 6.27 13.76 2.14
N ALA A 48 5.02 13.82 2.60
CA ALA A 48 4.68 14.34 3.92
C ALA A 48 5.29 13.53 5.07
N ALA A 49 5.63 12.26 4.84
CA ALA A 49 6.36 11.40 5.78
C ALA A 49 7.90 11.53 5.67
N GLY A 50 8.41 12.41 4.79
CA GLY A 50 9.84 12.63 4.57
C GLY A 50 10.50 11.66 3.61
N ILE A 51 9.72 10.99 2.74
CA ILE A 51 10.20 10.07 1.71
C ILE A 51 10.17 10.79 0.37
N ASP A 52 11.35 11.09 -0.17
CA ASP A 52 11.51 11.92 -1.37
C ASP A 52 12.10 11.15 -2.56
N ASP A 53 12.45 9.88 -2.42
CA ASP A 53 12.95 9.01 -3.51
C ASP A 53 11.95 7.89 -3.77
N ILE A 54 11.11 8.06 -4.82
CA ILE A 54 10.01 7.18 -5.14
C ILE A 54 10.35 6.33 -6.37
N ILE A 55 10.23 5.02 -6.20
CA ILE A 55 10.49 4.00 -7.22
C ILE A 55 9.16 3.39 -7.64
N PHE A 56 8.68 3.74 -8.82
CA PHE A 56 7.51 3.08 -9.41
C PHE A 56 7.92 1.77 -10.08
N VAL A 57 7.21 0.69 -9.75
CA VAL A 57 7.28 -0.55 -10.54
C VAL A 57 6.12 -0.54 -11.53
N VAL A 58 6.44 -0.40 -12.80
CA VAL A 58 5.46 -0.16 -13.87
C VAL A 58 5.39 -1.32 -14.87
N SER A 59 4.27 -1.41 -15.58
CA SER A 59 4.13 -2.34 -16.71
C SER A 59 4.57 -1.65 -18.02
N PRO A 60 5.29 -2.32 -18.90
CA PRO A 60 5.64 -1.78 -20.22
C PRO A 60 4.40 -1.53 -21.10
N LEU A 61 3.28 -2.16 -20.77
CA LEU A 61 2.02 -2.04 -21.51
C LEU A 61 1.22 -0.77 -21.19
N LYS A 62 1.54 -0.05 -20.11
CA LYS A 62 0.74 1.07 -19.59
C LYS A 62 1.65 2.25 -19.16
N PRO A 63 2.13 3.08 -20.07
CA PRO A 63 3.13 4.11 -19.77
C PRO A 63 2.58 5.37 -19.06
N ARG A 64 1.29 5.43 -18.74
CA ARG A 64 0.60 6.62 -18.20
C ARG A 64 1.23 7.20 -16.94
N ILE A 65 1.80 6.37 -16.07
CA ILE A 65 2.48 6.86 -14.86
C ILE A 65 3.75 7.62 -15.24
N GLN A 66 4.54 7.06 -16.17
CA GLN A 66 5.75 7.70 -16.68
C GLN A 66 5.43 8.98 -17.46
N GLU A 67 4.35 8.99 -18.25
CA GLU A 67 3.89 10.18 -18.98
C GLU A 67 3.44 11.29 -18.01
N TYR A 68 2.79 10.92 -16.89
CA TYR A 68 2.26 11.88 -15.91
C TYR A 68 3.35 12.49 -15.02
N PHE A 69 4.18 11.68 -14.41
CA PHE A 69 5.25 12.17 -13.54
C PHE A 69 6.49 12.59 -14.35
N GLY A 70 6.75 11.97 -15.52
CA GLY A 70 7.91 12.24 -16.38
C GLY A 70 9.22 12.08 -15.64
N ASP A 71 10.21 12.87 -16.06
CA ASP A 71 11.45 13.08 -15.30
C ASP A 71 11.29 14.20 -14.26
N LYS A 72 10.07 14.70 -14.09
CA LYS A 72 9.76 15.79 -13.18
C LYS A 72 9.38 15.21 -11.83
N THR A 73 10.08 15.66 -10.86
CA THR A 73 9.70 15.63 -9.47
C THR A 73 8.31 16.26 -9.29
N CYS A 74 7.43 15.63 -8.52
CA CYS A 74 6.21 16.29 -8.05
C CYS A 74 6.64 17.52 -7.24
N GLY A 75 6.68 18.71 -7.88
CA GLY A 75 7.08 19.97 -7.27
C GLY A 75 8.53 20.02 -6.77
N ASP A 76 9.54 19.79 -7.61
CA ASP A 76 10.99 19.89 -7.31
C ASP A 76 11.52 19.19 -6.04
N ALA A 77 10.64 18.59 -5.23
CA ALA A 77 10.96 18.01 -3.93
C ALA A 77 11.07 16.48 -3.95
N VAL A 78 10.39 15.78 -4.87
CA VAL A 78 10.33 14.31 -4.93
C VAL A 78 11.04 13.79 -6.18
N ARG A 79 12.03 12.95 -6.00
CA ARG A 79 12.69 12.21 -7.08
C ARG A 79 11.88 11.00 -7.47
N VAL A 80 11.57 10.83 -8.76
CA VAL A 80 10.85 9.67 -9.27
C VAL A 80 11.75 8.82 -10.16
N ARG A 81 11.71 7.50 -9.96
CA ARG A 81 12.40 6.49 -10.75
C ARG A 81 11.45 5.41 -11.18
N TYR A 82 11.75 4.72 -12.29
CA TYR A 82 10.90 3.67 -12.83
C TYR A 82 11.68 2.39 -13.00
N VAL A 83 11.06 1.29 -12.62
CA VAL A 83 11.52 -0.07 -12.84
C VAL A 83 10.41 -0.85 -13.52
N VAL A 84 10.75 -1.65 -14.50
CA VAL A 84 9.76 -2.40 -15.29
C VAL A 84 9.56 -3.79 -14.70
N GLN A 85 8.31 -4.18 -14.49
CA GLN A 85 7.90 -5.56 -14.26
C GLN A 85 7.36 -6.14 -15.58
N GLU A 86 8.15 -6.97 -16.22
CA GLU A 86 7.77 -7.58 -17.51
C GLU A 86 6.65 -8.61 -17.34
N GLU A 87 6.74 -9.48 -16.33
CA GLU A 87 5.77 -10.52 -16.04
C GLU A 87 5.05 -10.23 -14.73
N GLN A 88 3.72 -10.23 -14.72
CA GLN A 88 2.90 -9.94 -13.55
C GLN A 88 2.75 -11.21 -12.67
N LEU A 89 3.83 -11.57 -11.98
CA LEU A 89 3.90 -12.76 -11.11
C LEU A 89 3.50 -12.49 -9.66
N GLY A 90 2.90 -11.34 -9.37
CA GLY A 90 2.40 -10.99 -8.04
C GLY A 90 3.09 -9.79 -7.40
N LEU A 91 2.60 -9.40 -6.21
CA LEU A 91 3.06 -8.20 -5.50
C LEU A 91 4.51 -8.35 -5.00
N ALA A 92 4.88 -9.50 -4.45
CA ALA A 92 6.26 -9.74 -4.01
C ALA A 92 7.22 -9.66 -5.18
N HIS A 93 6.87 -10.27 -6.34
CA HIS A 93 7.67 -10.18 -7.55
C HIS A 93 7.82 -8.73 -8.05
N ALA A 94 6.76 -7.90 -7.95
CA ALA A 94 6.86 -6.47 -8.28
C ALA A 94 7.86 -5.75 -7.38
N ILE A 95 7.80 -5.99 -6.07
CA ILE A 95 8.74 -5.39 -5.10
C ILE A 95 10.17 -5.84 -5.41
N LEU A 96 10.39 -7.11 -5.77
CA LEU A 96 11.71 -7.65 -6.11
C LEU A 96 12.38 -6.89 -7.26
N GLN A 97 11.62 -6.40 -8.25
CA GLN A 97 12.18 -5.63 -9.36
C GLN A 97 12.85 -4.32 -8.90
N ALA A 98 12.48 -3.80 -7.72
CA ALA A 98 13.02 -2.55 -7.20
C ALA A 98 14.35 -2.71 -6.43
N GLU A 99 14.87 -3.92 -6.24
CA GLU A 99 16.04 -4.20 -5.39
C GLU A 99 17.26 -3.34 -5.72
N GLU A 100 17.65 -3.30 -6.99
CA GLU A 100 18.80 -2.49 -7.43
C GLU A 100 18.58 -1.00 -7.14
N ALA A 101 17.37 -0.49 -7.36
CA ALA A 101 16.99 0.89 -7.11
C ALA A 101 16.94 1.22 -5.62
N VAL A 102 16.56 0.28 -4.77
CA VAL A 102 16.58 0.40 -3.28
C VAL A 102 18.01 0.46 -2.77
N ALA A 103 18.94 -0.24 -3.42
CA ALA A 103 20.37 -0.19 -3.15
C ALA A 103 20.75 -0.59 -1.70
N GLY A 104 20.08 -1.60 -1.13
CA GLY A 104 20.39 -2.15 0.19
C GLY A 104 19.96 -1.28 1.37
N GLU A 105 19.17 -0.25 1.15
CA GLU A 105 18.61 0.59 2.22
C GLU A 105 17.27 0.04 2.73
N HIS A 106 16.89 0.39 3.97
CA HIS A 106 15.52 0.19 4.44
C HIS A 106 14.57 1.08 3.64
N PHE A 107 13.41 0.55 3.27
CA PHE A 107 12.50 1.24 2.36
C PHE A 107 11.03 1.02 2.71
N ALA A 108 10.21 1.96 2.31
CA ALA A 108 8.76 1.83 2.38
C ALA A 108 8.19 1.17 1.13
N VAL A 109 7.03 0.53 1.27
CA VAL A 109 6.18 0.12 0.14
C VAL A 109 4.79 0.70 0.37
N ALA A 110 4.24 1.35 -0.65
CA ALA A 110 2.87 1.86 -0.64
C ALA A 110 2.12 1.34 -1.86
N LEU A 111 0.98 0.68 -1.65
CA LEU A 111 0.16 0.18 -2.75
C LEU A 111 -0.48 1.36 -3.50
N GLY A 112 -0.25 1.42 -4.82
CA GLY A 112 -0.65 2.53 -5.67
C GLY A 112 -2.17 2.68 -5.88
N ASP A 113 -2.96 1.70 -5.45
CA ASP A 113 -4.41 1.63 -5.58
C ASP A 113 -5.17 1.77 -4.24
N SER A 114 -4.46 2.13 -3.17
CA SER A 114 -5.03 2.23 -1.83
C SER A 114 -4.71 3.58 -1.20
N VAL A 115 -5.72 4.44 -1.07
CA VAL A 115 -5.62 5.77 -0.44
C VAL A 115 -6.09 5.70 0.99
N ILE A 116 -5.30 6.26 1.92
CA ILE A 116 -5.69 6.39 3.32
C ILE A 116 -5.99 7.87 3.61
N VAL A 117 -7.24 8.15 3.94
CA VAL A 117 -7.66 9.46 4.41
C VAL A 117 -7.47 9.50 5.92
N SER A 118 -6.68 10.45 6.41
CA SER A 118 -6.42 10.67 7.83
C SER A 118 -6.83 12.08 8.24
N ARG A 119 -7.45 12.21 9.41
CA ARG A 119 -7.72 13.49 10.08
C ARG A 119 -6.68 13.78 11.18
N ARG A 120 -5.70 12.90 11.34
CA ARG A 120 -4.57 13.08 12.29
C ARG A 120 -3.52 13.99 11.67
N GLU A 121 -2.79 14.71 12.49
CA GLU A 121 -1.65 15.55 12.05
C GLU A 121 -0.52 14.70 11.47
N VAL A 122 -0.27 13.54 12.07
CA VAL A 122 0.77 12.60 11.65
C VAL A 122 0.15 11.57 10.70
N SER A 123 0.69 11.47 9.50
CA SER A 123 0.20 10.53 8.47
C SER A 123 0.40 9.06 8.88
N PRO A 124 -0.38 8.11 8.30
CA PRO A 124 -0.21 6.69 8.57
C PRO A 124 1.21 6.20 8.28
N MET A 125 1.82 6.65 7.18
CA MET A 125 3.19 6.30 6.82
C MET A 125 4.21 6.85 7.83
N ALA A 126 4.05 8.09 8.29
CA ALA A 126 4.96 8.68 9.28
C ALA A 126 4.90 7.90 10.61
N ARG A 127 3.70 7.54 11.09
CA ARG A 127 3.54 6.69 12.28
C ARG A 127 4.14 5.29 12.10
N LEU A 128 4.03 4.72 10.90
CA LEU A 128 4.65 3.43 10.60
C LEU A 128 6.17 3.53 10.67
N ILE A 129 6.77 4.63 10.18
CA ILE A 129 8.20 4.92 10.30
C ILE A 129 8.60 5.04 11.78
N GLU A 130 7.82 5.75 12.59
CA GLU A 130 8.05 5.88 14.02
C GLU A 130 8.02 4.51 14.72
N ALA A 131 7.00 3.69 14.44
CA ALA A 131 6.87 2.35 15.01
C ALA A 131 8.04 1.46 14.61
N TYR A 132 8.47 1.49 13.35
CA TYR A 132 9.62 0.74 12.84
C TYR A 132 10.93 1.18 13.49
N THR A 133 11.14 2.49 13.64
CA THR A 133 12.38 3.05 14.20
C THR A 133 12.49 2.81 15.70
N ALA A 134 11.36 2.85 16.42
CA ALA A 134 11.31 2.62 17.86
C ALA A 134 11.50 1.15 18.25
N ASN A 135 11.16 0.23 17.33
CA ASN A 135 11.16 -1.21 17.58
C ASN A 135 12.00 -1.91 16.50
N PRO A 136 13.27 -2.29 16.78
CA PRO A 136 14.08 -3.01 15.83
C PRO A 136 13.31 -4.20 15.24
N ALA A 137 13.05 -4.17 13.94
CA ALA A 137 12.23 -5.12 13.25
C ALA A 137 12.71 -5.36 11.82
N PHE A 138 12.36 -6.51 11.26
CA PHE A 138 12.56 -6.84 9.86
C PHE A 138 11.53 -6.15 8.95
N ALA A 139 10.30 -6.00 9.46
CA ALA A 139 9.24 -5.30 8.75
C ALA A 139 8.29 -4.59 9.70
N ALA A 140 7.63 -3.54 9.20
CA ALA A 140 6.46 -2.94 9.82
C ALA A 140 5.34 -2.79 8.79
N ILE A 141 4.08 -2.96 9.23
CA ILE A 141 2.89 -3.02 8.37
C ILE A 141 1.79 -2.15 8.96
N THR A 142 1.17 -1.30 8.15
CA THR A 142 -0.08 -0.66 8.55
C THR A 142 -1.24 -1.64 8.40
N VAL A 143 -2.08 -1.74 9.44
CA VAL A 143 -3.25 -2.60 9.45
C VAL A 143 -4.51 -1.82 9.79
N GLU A 144 -5.66 -2.34 9.37
CA GLU A 144 -6.98 -1.80 9.73
C GLU A 144 -7.90 -2.88 10.26
N LYS A 145 -8.84 -2.49 11.12
CA LYS A 145 -9.87 -3.40 11.60
C LYS A 145 -10.99 -3.52 10.57
N VAL A 146 -11.30 -4.75 10.15
CA VAL A 146 -12.35 -5.06 9.18
C VAL A 146 -13.36 -6.07 9.76
N PRO A 147 -14.58 -6.13 9.22
CA PRO A 147 -15.47 -7.25 9.49
C PRO A 147 -14.81 -8.57 9.13
N ILE A 148 -15.03 -9.61 9.93
CA ILE A 148 -14.35 -10.90 9.74
C ILE A 148 -14.74 -11.56 8.39
N GLU A 149 -15.92 -11.27 7.89
CA GLU A 149 -16.45 -11.71 6.58
C GLU A 149 -15.61 -11.18 5.42
N ASP A 150 -14.93 -10.05 5.63
CA ASP A 150 -14.07 -9.42 4.62
C ASP A 150 -12.65 -10.00 4.59
N SER A 151 -12.31 -10.93 5.49
CA SER A 151 -10.99 -11.59 5.53
C SER A 151 -10.58 -12.23 4.20
N VAL A 152 -11.55 -12.72 3.44
CA VAL A 152 -11.34 -13.31 2.09
C VAL A 152 -10.77 -12.34 1.05
N LYS A 153 -10.69 -11.04 1.38
CA LYS A 153 -10.18 -10.00 0.48
C LYS A 153 -8.74 -9.61 0.77
N TYR A 154 -8.24 -9.86 2.00
CA TYR A 154 -7.01 -9.26 2.54
C TYR A 154 -6.09 -10.26 3.19
N GLY A 155 -4.80 -9.90 3.32
CA GLY A 155 -3.90 -10.55 4.26
C GLY A 155 -4.31 -10.19 5.69
N MET A 156 -4.51 -11.20 6.53
CA MET A 156 -4.95 -11.05 7.93
C MET A 156 -3.79 -11.37 8.87
N VAL A 157 -3.51 -10.47 9.82
CA VAL A 157 -2.38 -10.64 10.75
C VAL A 157 -2.82 -11.32 12.05
N LYS A 158 -1.89 -12.06 12.68
CA LYS A 158 -2.07 -12.70 13.98
C LYS A 158 -1.25 -11.94 15.04
N PRO A 159 -1.88 -11.16 15.93
CA PRO A 159 -1.18 -10.51 17.04
C PRO A 159 -0.52 -11.53 17.98
N ALA A 160 0.77 -11.31 18.32
CA ALA A 160 1.54 -12.22 19.15
C ALA A 160 1.08 -12.21 20.63
N ASN A 161 0.85 -11.01 21.20
CA ASN A 161 0.56 -10.83 22.64
C ASN A 161 -0.69 -9.95 22.87
N GLY A 162 -1.66 -10.00 21.93
CA GLY A 162 -2.78 -9.08 21.96
C GLY A 162 -2.40 -7.70 21.41
N ILE A 163 -3.37 -6.77 21.45
CA ILE A 163 -3.21 -5.44 20.87
C ILE A 163 -3.18 -4.46 22.02
N ALA A 164 -2.01 -3.88 22.24
CA ALA A 164 -1.83 -2.84 23.25
C ALA A 164 -1.09 -1.65 22.63
N GLY A 165 -1.65 -0.44 22.76
CA GLY A 165 -1.05 0.78 22.26
C GLY A 165 -1.21 1.02 20.76
N GLU A 166 -0.33 1.89 20.22
CA GLU A 166 -0.35 2.34 18.81
C GLU A 166 0.40 1.39 17.86
N ALA A 167 1.11 0.39 18.37
CA ALA A 167 1.78 -0.64 17.59
C ALA A 167 1.82 -1.95 18.37
N PHE A 168 1.80 -3.09 17.66
CA PHE A 168 1.89 -4.43 18.24
C PHE A 168 2.68 -5.36 17.33
N GLU A 169 3.28 -6.38 17.93
CA GLU A 169 4.03 -7.43 17.22
C GLU A 169 3.08 -8.56 16.77
N ILE A 170 3.42 -9.18 15.64
CA ILE A 170 2.68 -10.32 15.10
C ILE A 170 3.55 -11.58 15.07
N ASP A 171 2.91 -12.76 15.21
CA ASP A 171 3.55 -14.07 15.10
C ASP A 171 3.03 -14.89 13.91
N GLY A 172 2.19 -14.30 13.06
CA GLY A 172 1.69 -14.94 11.86
C GLY A 172 0.82 -14.03 11.01
N LEU A 173 0.61 -14.46 9.78
CA LEU A 173 -0.38 -13.84 8.87
C LEU A 173 -0.79 -14.85 7.79
N ILE A 174 -2.02 -14.67 7.26
CA ILE A 174 -2.62 -15.55 6.27
C ILE A 174 -3.21 -14.70 5.15
N GLU A 175 -2.87 -15.03 3.89
CA GLU A 175 -3.44 -14.37 2.71
C GLU A 175 -4.86 -14.88 2.44
N LYS A 176 -5.84 -13.99 2.49
CA LYS A 176 -7.26 -14.22 2.16
C LYS A 176 -7.86 -15.47 2.80
N PRO A 177 -7.76 -15.62 4.14
CA PRO A 177 -8.35 -16.77 4.82
C PRO A 177 -9.88 -16.73 4.73
N LYS A 178 -10.50 -17.90 4.88
CA LYS A 178 -11.94 -17.96 5.17
C LYS A 178 -12.21 -17.30 6.53
N PRO A 179 -13.44 -16.78 6.78
CA PRO A 179 -13.76 -16.15 8.06
C PRO A 179 -13.43 -17.01 9.30
N ASP A 180 -13.74 -18.31 9.24
CA ASP A 180 -13.46 -19.26 10.33
C ASP A 180 -11.96 -19.54 10.54
N ASP A 181 -11.12 -19.33 9.51
CA ASP A 181 -9.68 -19.54 9.55
C ASP A 181 -8.90 -18.25 9.81
N SER A 182 -9.58 -17.10 9.90
CA SER A 182 -8.93 -15.80 10.08
C SER A 182 -8.37 -15.66 11.49
N PRO A 183 -7.07 -15.32 11.65
CA PRO A 183 -6.44 -15.26 12.97
C PRO A 183 -6.87 -14.04 13.78
N SER A 184 -7.44 -13.03 13.15
CA SER A 184 -7.94 -11.81 13.79
C SER A 184 -8.86 -11.01 12.84
N SER A 185 -9.32 -9.86 13.28
CA SER A 185 -10.02 -8.86 12.44
C SER A 185 -9.10 -7.77 11.88
N TYR A 186 -7.77 -7.92 11.92
CA TYR A 186 -6.83 -6.94 11.42
C TYR A 186 -6.29 -7.32 10.04
N ALA A 187 -6.69 -6.52 9.04
CA ALA A 187 -6.29 -6.65 7.65
C ALA A 187 -5.11 -5.73 7.33
N ILE A 188 -4.24 -6.14 6.44
CA ILE A 188 -3.16 -5.31 5.92
C ILE A 188 -3.74 -4.13 5.12
N ALA A 189 -3.26 -2.92 5.41
CA ALA A 189 -3.77 -1.66 4.83
C ALA A 189 -2.88 -1.07 3.72
N GLY A 190 -1.94 -1.85 3.18
CA GLY A 190 -1.17 -1.48 1.98
C GLY A 190 -0.04 -0.47 2.20
N ARG A 191 0.47 -0.33 3.42
CA ARG A 191 1.72 0.38 3.74
C ARG A 191 2.63 -0.55 4.50
N TYR A 192 3.90 -0.58 4.09
CA TYR A 192 4.92 -1.45 4.65
C TYR A 192 6.24 -0.70 4.77
N ILE A 193 7.08 -1.13 5.70
CA ILE A 193 8.51 -0.82 5.75
C ILE A 193 9.25 -2.13 5.85
N PHE A 194 10.32 -2.27 5.10
CA PHE A 194 11.12 -3.48 5.04
C PHE A 194 12.61 -3.22 5.29
N ASP A 195 13.24 -4.16 5.97
CA ASP A 195 14.67 -4.41 5.87
C ASP A 195 14.98 -4.94 4.45
N PRO A 196 16.11 -4.55 3.83
CA PRO A 196 16.48 -5.02 2.49
C PRO A 196 16.66 -6.54 2.39
N GLY A 197 16.84 -7.26 3.49
CA GLY A 197 16.82 -8.72 3.53
C GLY A 197 15.54 -9.36 3.02
N ILE A 198 14.45 -8.58 2.88
CA ILE A 198 13.19 -9.06 2.31
C ILE A 198 13.37 -9.57 0.87
N PHE A 199 14.29 -9.02 0.09
CA PHE A 199 14.53 -9.47 -1.28
C PHE A 199 14.99 -10.93 -1.34
N GLU A 200 15.86 -11.37 -0.42
CA GLU A 200 16.27 -12.78 -0.33
C GLU A 200 15.10 -13.70 0.04
N ILE A 201 14.21 -13.24 0.91
CA ILE A 201 13.03 -14.00 1.28
C ILE A 201 12.05 -14.10 0.10
N ILE A 202 11.83 -13.00 -0.63
CA ILE A 202 10.97 -13.00 -1.82
C ILE A 202 11.47 -14.02 -2.86
N ARG A 203 12.78 -14.12 -3.12
CA ARG A 203 13.33 -15.10 -4.08
C ARG A 203 13.00 -16.55 -3.71
N ARG A 204 12.90 -16.85 -2.43
CA ARG A 204 12.58 -18.19 -1.89
C ARG A 204 11.08 -18.41 -1.69
N THR A 205 10.27 -17.35 -1.79
CA THR A 205 8.82 -17.44 -1.60
C THR A 205 8.19 -18.12 -2.81
N PRO A 206 7.49 -19.28 -2.64
CA PRO A 206 6.79 -19.92 -3.74
C PRO A 206 5.57 -19.11 -4.18
N ALA A 207 5.06 -19.39 -5.37
CA ALA A 207 3.75 -18.88 -5.77
C ALA A 207 2.66 -19.41 -4.85
N GLY A 208 1.83 -18.50 -4.36
CA GLY A 208 0.73 -18.79 -3.42
C GLY A 208 -0.64 -18.67 -4.07
N VAL A 209 -1.57 -17.99 -3.39
CA VAL A 209 -2.95 -17.80 -3.85
C VAL A 209 -2.98 -17.17 -5.25
N GLY A 210 -3.72 -17.79 -6.16
CA GLY A 210 -3.84 -17.33 -7.54
C GLY A 210 -2.63 -17.61 -8.44
N GLY A 211 -1.64 -18.36 -7.98
CA GLY A 211 -0.40 -18.61 -8.71
C GLY A 211 0.58 -17.41 -8.69
N GLU A 212 0.37 -16.45 -7.79
CA GLU A 212 1.16 -15.24 -7.66
C GLU A 212 2.08 -15.31 -6.42
N GLN A 213 3.25 -14.69 -6.49
CA GLN A 213 4.09 -14.46 -5.32
C GLN A 213 3.50 -13.33 -4.48
N GLN A 214 2.90 -13.70 -3.34
CA GLN A 214 2.28 -12.76 -2.43
C GLN A 214 3.30 -12.24 -1.41
N ILE A 215 3.29 -10.92 -1.16
CA ILE A 215 4.17 -10.33 -0.13
C ILE A 215 3.79 -10.84 1.27
N THR A 216 2.55 -11.19 1.49
CA THR A 216 2.04 -11.82 2.71
C THR A 216 2.76 -13.14 3.00
N ASP A 217 2.98 -13.98 1.97
CA ASP A 217 3.72 -15.24 2.12
C ASP A 217 5.20 -15.00 2.42
N SER A 218 5.82 -13.97 1.81
CA SER A 218 7.20 -13.59 2.12
C SER A 218 7.36 -13.12 3.57
N ILE A 219 6.43 -12.31 4.06
CA ILE A 219 6.45 -11.85 5.45
C ILE A 219 6.23 -13.04 6.41
N ARG A 220 5.31 -13.97 6.08
CA ARG A 220 5.11 -15.19 6.85
C ARG A 220 6.38 -16.03 6.93
N LEU A 221 7.06 -16.23 5.80
CA LEU A 221 8.33 -16.95 5.77
C LEU A 221 9.39 -16.26 6.65
N SER A 222 9.43 -14.92 6.65
CA SER A 222 10.35 -14.18 7.52
C SER A 222 10.06 -14.39 9.01
N LEU A 223 8.79 -14.46 9.41
CA LEU A 223 8.39 -14.77 10.78
C LEU A 223 8.81 -16.19 11.19
N GLU A 224 8.65 -17.16 10.30
CA GLU A 224 9.08 -18.56 10.52
C GLU A 224 10.60 -18.67 10.71
N GLU A 225 11.38 -17.75 10.13
CA GLU A 225 12.84 -17.64 10.31
C GLU A 225 13.23 -16.85 11.58
N GLY A 226 12.25 -16.42 12.39
CA GLY A 226 12.48 -15.71 13.64
C GLY A 226 12.63 -14.20 13.53
N ASN A 227 12.35 -13.62 12.36
CA ASN A 227 12.34 -12.19 12.19
C ASN A 227 11.12 -11.56 12.87
N ARG A 228 11.27 -10.33 13.35
CA ARG A 228 10.20 -9.59 14.04
C ARG A 228 9.45 -8.69 13.06
N VAL A 229 8.12 -8.67 13.16
CA VAL A 229 7.24 -7.81 12.36
C VAL A 229 6.28 -7.06 13.27
N TRP A 230 6.24 -5.73 13.09
CA TRP A 230 5.35 -4.85 13.83
C TRP A 230 4.19 -4.37 12.98
N CYS A 231 3.04 -4.16 13.62
CA CYS A 231 1.86 -3.58 13.00
C CYS A 231 1.50 -2.26 13.66
N ALA A 232 1.20 -1.24 12.84
CA ALA A 232 0.64 0.03 13.26
C ALA A 232 -0.82 0.12 12.76
N PRO A 233 -1.83 0.08 13.66
CA PRO A 233 -3.22 0.11 13.27
C PRO A 233 -3.67 1.51 12.85
N LEU A 234 -4.54 1.57 11.83
CA LEU A 234 -5.35 2.76 11.55
C LEU A 234 -6.36 2.98 12.67
N SER A 235 -6.61 4.24 13.02
CA SER A 235 -7.64 4.62 13.97
C SER A 235 -9.01 4.70 13.27
N PRO A 236 -9.97 3.83 13.57
CA PRO A 236 -11.28 3.81 12.89
C PRO A 236 -12.05 5.12 13.00
N GLU A 237 -11.80 5.92 14.05
CA GLU A 237 -12.52 7.18 14.30
C GLU A 237 -11.98 8.34 13.44
N SER A 238 -10.72 8.25 13.01
CA SER A 238 -10.02 9.36 12.34
C SER A 238 -9.38 8.99 11.00
N GLU A 239 -9.32 7.71 10.65
CA GLU A 239 -8.66 7.22 9.46
C GLU A 239 -9.51 6.18 8.73
N LYS A 240 -9.50 6.26 7.41
CA LYS A 240 -10.19 5.30 6.55
C LYS A 240 -9.41 5.03 5.28
N ARG A 241 -9.20 3.75 4.99
CA ARG A 241 -8.63 3.30 3.72
C ARG A 241 -9.73 3.17 2.67
N TYR A 242 -9.40 3.58 1.45
CA TYR A 242 -10.20 3.40 0.26
C TYR A 242 -9.36 2.60 -0.76
N ASP A 243 -9.87 1.43 -1.12
CA ASP A 243 -9.25 0.54 -2.11
C ASP A 243 -10.01 0.64 -3.44
N ILE A 244 -9.31 0.89 -4.53
CA ILE A 244 -9.90 0.98 -5.87
C ILE A 244 -9.80 -0.35 -6.63
N GLY A 245 -10.08 -1.46 -5.95
CA GLY A 245 -9.98 -2.80 -6.51
C GLY A 245 -11.16 -3.28 -7.35
N SER A 246 -12.32 -2.60 -7.31
CA SER A 246 -13.54 -2.93 -8.06
C SER A 246 -14.28 -1.66 -8.47
N HIS A 247 -15.27 -1.77 -9.39
CA HIS A 247 -16.11 -0.64 -9.78
C HIS A 247 -16.87 -0.04 -8.59
N GLN A 248 -17.36 -0.88 -7.67
CA GLN A 248 -18.08 -0.41 -6.48
C GLN A 248 -17.12 0.37 -5.56
N THR A 249 -16.00 -0.23 -5.16
CA THR A 249 -15.05 0.41 -4.23
C THR A 249 -14.41 1.65 -4.85
N TYR A 250 -14.20 1.66 -6.18
CA TYR A 250 -13.77 2.86 -6.90
C TYR A 250 -14.81 3.99 -6.82
N CYS A 251 -16.10 3.69 -7.03
CA CYS A 251 -17.16 4.69 -6.91
C CYS A 251 -17.22 5.27 -5.48
N GLU A 252 -17.16 4.41 -4.47
CA GLU A 252 -17.14 4.82 -3.05
C GLU A 252 -15.94 5.73 -2.75
N ALA A 253 -14.74 5.35 -3.21
CA ALA A 253 -13.53 6.14 -3.07
C ALA A 253 -13.64 7.50 -3.77
N PHE A 254 -14.13 7.52 -5.02
CA PHE A 254 -14.30 8.75 -5.79
C PHE A 254 -15.24 9.74 -5.11
N VAL A 255 -16.41 9.28 -4.67
CA VAL A 255 -17.37 10.12 -3.93
C VAL A 255 -16.77 10.63 -2.63
N ALA A 256 -16.10 9.77 -1.86
CA ALA A 256 -15.46 10.15 -0.62
C ALA A 256 -14.41 11.27 -0.83
N MET A 257 -13.57 11.14 -1.85
CA MET A 257 -12.56 12.17 -2.17
C MET A 257 -13.19 13.47 -2.66
N CYS A 258 -14.27 13.39 -3.46
CA CYS A 258 -15.05 14.57 -3.83
C CYS A 258 -15.65 15.29 -2.61
N MET A 259 -16.05 14.54 -1.58
CA MET A 259 -16.63 15.13 -0.36
C MET A 259 -15.60 15.84 0.53
N LEU A 260 -14.31 15.62 0.32
CA LEU A 260 -13.23 16.34 1.01
C LEU A 260 -12.94 17.71 0.39
N ASP A 261 -13.28 17.92 -0.89
CA ASP A 261 -13.16 19.21 -1.55
C ASP A 261 -14.49 19.97 -1.46
N PRO A 262 -14.54 21.18 -0.84
CA PRO A 262 -15.79 21.93 -0.65
C PRO A 262 -16.57 22.21 -1.95
N LYS A 263 -15.87 22.43 -3.07
CA LYS A 263 -16.48 22.72 -4.39
C LYS A 263 -17.12 21.46 -4.97
N LEU A 264 -16.38 20.35 -4.95
CA LEU A 264 -16.87 19.05 -5.44
C LEU A 264 -18.00 18.52 -4.54
N ALA A 265 -17.87 18.66 -3.22
CA ALA A 265 -18.91 18.26 -2.25
C ALA A 265 -20.26 18.94 -2.53
N SER A 266 -20.24 20.23 -2.90
CA SER A 266 -21.46 20.94 -3.30
C SER A 266 -22.10 20.33 -4.55
N ALA A 267 -21.30 20.03 -5.58
CA ALA A 267 -21.78 19.39 -6.80
C ALA A 267 -22.37 17.99 -6.55
N VAL A 268 -21.71 17.17 -5.74
CA VAL A 268 -22.22 15.83 -5.37
C VAL A 268 -23.56 15.93 -4.64
N ARG A 269 -23.68 16.80 -3.62
CA ARG A 269 -24.93 17.00 -2.89
C ARG A 269 -26.07 17.46 -3.80
N ASN A 270 -25.79 18.40 -4.72
CA ASN A 270 -26.80 18.89 -5.66
C ASN A 270 -27.29 17.77 -6.60
N ALA A 271 -26.39 16.93 -7.08
CA ALA A 271 -26.76 15.79 -7.93
C ALA A 271 -27.58 14.72 -7.20
N MET A 272 -27.33 14.50 -5.89
CA MET A 272 -28.10 13.54 -5.07
C MET A 272 -29.50 14.04 -4.70
N ASN A 273 -29.78 15.34 -4.80
CA ASN A 273 -31.08 15.94 -4.47
C ASN A 273 -31.98 16.14 -5.72
N GLN A 274 -31.55 15.68 -6.89
CA GLN A 274 -32.34 15.62 -8.14
C GLN A 274 -32.97 14.26 -8.34
#